data_358bf6c3c76e9881730a4f4a1504bccf
#
_entry.id   358bf6c3c76e9881730a4f4a1504bccf
#
_cell.length_a   1.000
_cell.length_b   1.000
_cell.length_c   1.000
_cell.angle_alpha   90.00
_cell.angle_beta   90.00
_cell.angle_gamma   90.00
#
_symmetry.space_group_name_H-M   'P 1'
#
loop_
_entity.id
_entity.type
_entity.pdbx_description
1 polymer ?
#
loop_
_entity_poly.entity_id
_entity_poly.type
_entity_poly.pdbx_seq_one_letter_code
_entity_poly.pdbx_strand_id
1 'polypeptide(L)'
;MLVPRSQMGCLVHDDCLYVMGGTNRNNEVLSSVERYNFKTGCWSVLPPMLEPRASPSVASINNKIYVFGGDQINEVNFYRARSTVAFVEVFDPLANNWTRSIQMPESRSEAGAVVI
;
A
#
# COMPACT_ATOMS: atom_id res chain seq x y z
N MET A 1 -12.35 9.84 -1.14
CA MET A 1 -12.08 8.39 -1.10
C MET A 1 -13.38 7.62 -1.04
N LEU A 2 -13.40 6.48 -1.71
CA LEU A 2 -14.56 5.60 -1.69
C LEU A 2 -14.67 4.84 -0.37
N VAL A 3 -13.54 4.55 0.26
CA VAL A 3 -13.49 3.84 1.54
C VAL A 3 -12.84 4.75 2.57
N PRO A 4 -13.51 5.08 3.68
CA PRO A 4 -12.88 5.83 4.75
C PRO A 4 -11.78 5.01 5.40
N ARG A 5 -10.61 5.60 5.56
CA ARG A 5 -9.46 4.90 6.12
C ARG A 5 -8.48 5.85 6.75
N SER A 6 -7.69 5.33 7.68
CA SER A 6 -6.55 6.02 8.27
C SER A 6 -5.32 5.14 8.19
N GLN A 7 -4.15 5.69 8.46
CA GLN A 7 -2.88 4.97 8.42
C GLN A 7 -2.61 4.30 7.05
N MET A 8 -3.12 4.92 5.99
CA MET A 8 -2.90 4.42 4.64
C MET A 8 -1.55 4.90 4.11
N GLY A 9 -1.01 4.14 3.14
CA GLY A 9 0.07 4.61 2.30
C GLY A 9 -0.50 5.44 1.17
N CYS A 10 0.17 6.50 0.79
CA CYS A 10 -0.23 7.27 -0.38
C CYS A 10 0.96 7.87 -1.09
N LEU A 11 0.82 8.00 -2.39
CA LEU A 11 1.80 8.68 -3.21
C LEU A 11 1.13 9.21 -4.48
N VAL A 12 1.81 10.18 -5.09
CA VAL A 12 1.37 10.73 -6.37
C VAL A 12 2.27 10.16 -7.46
N HIS A 13 1.65 9.63 -8.50
CA HIS A 13 2.36 9.11 -9.65
C HIS A 13 1.49 9.31 -10.89
N ASP A 14 2.09 9.93 -11.92
CA ASP A 14 1.46 10.10 -13.23
C ASP A 14 0.06 10.74 -13.15
N ASP A 15 -0.03 11.89 -12.48
CA ASP A 15 -1.26 12.66 -12.29
C ASP A 15 -2.35 11.93 -11.50
N CYS A 16 -1.98 10.93 -10.75
CA CYS A 16 -2.90 10.20 -9.89
C CYS A 16 -2.38 10.12 -8.47
N LEU A 17 -3.30 10.20 -7.51
CA LEU A 17 -3.02 9.93 -6.12
C LEU A 17 -3.42 8.47 -5.84
N TYR A 18 -2.47 7.69 -5.40
CA TYR A 18 -2.70 6.29 -5.01
C TYR A 18 -2.83 6.21 -3.50
N VAL A 19 -3.86 5.55 -3.03
CA VAL A 19 -4.12 5.35 -1.60
C VAL A 19 -4.26 3.86 -1.37
N MET A 20 -3.46 3.32 -0.47
CA MET A 20 -3.42 1.88 -0.29
C MET A 20 -3.31 1.48 1.16
N GLY A 21 -4.05 0.45 1.53
CA GLY A 21 -4.03 -0.11 2.86
C GLY A 21 -4.66 0.80 3.90
N GLY A 22 -4.14 0.70 5.11
CA GLY A 22 -4.63 1.45 6.25
C GLY A 22 -5.60 0.67 7.10
N THR A 23 -6.34 1.39 7.92
CA THR A 23 -7.36 0.81 8.80
C THR A 23 -8.69 1.51 8.59
N ASN A 24 -9.77 0.77 8.75
CA ASN A 24 -11.12 1.33 8.70
C ASN A 24 -11.62 1.68 10.11
N ARG A 25 -12.90 2.04 10.23
CA ARG A 25 -13.50 2.41 11.52
C ARG A 25 -13.50 1.29 12.54
N ASN A 26 -13.48 0.05 12.08
CA ASN A 26 -13.49 -1.12 12.94
C ASN A 26 -12.09 -1.60 13.28
N ASN A 27 -11.07 -0.80 12.98
CA ASN A 27 -9.66 -1.15 13.15
C ASN A 27 -9.24 -2.39 12.36
N GLU A 28 -9.93 -2.67 11.28
CA GLU A 28 -9.52 -3.73 10.37
C GLU A 28 -8.44 -3.21 9.44
N VAL A 29 -7.38 -4.00 9.25
CA VAL A 29 -6.28 -3.66 8.34
C VAL A 29 -6.70 -3.99 6.92
N LEU A 30 -6.50 -3.04 6.02
CA LEU A 30 -7.02 -3.11 4.66
C LEU A 30 -5.94 -3.48 3.66
N SER A 31 -6.35 -4.22 2.63
CA SER A 31 -5.53 -4.46 1.43
C SER A 31 -6.01 -3.64 0.23
N SER A 32 -7.12 -2.98 0.33
CA SER A 32 -7.73 -2.27 -0.79
C SER A 32 -6.90 -1.08 -1.24
N VAL A 33 -7.01 -0.76 -2.52
CA VAL A 33 -6.26 0.31 -3.18
C VAL A 33 -7.21 1.14 -3.99
N GLU A 34 -7.10 2.46 -3.88
CA GLU A 34 -7.88 3.40 -4.66
C GLU A 34 -6.95 4.38 -5.35
N ARG A 35 -7.39 4.92 -6.47
CA ARG A 35 -6.65 5.93 -7.21
C ARG A 35 -7.57 7.09 -7.56
N TYR A 36 -7.09 8.30 -7.28
CA TYR A 36 -7.76 9.53 -7.67
C TYR A 36 -7.02 10.15 -8.86
N ASN A 37 -7.74 10.37 -9.94
CA ASN A 37 -7.16 11.01 -11.13
C ASN A 37 -7.43 12.50 -11.07
N PHE A 38 -6.36 13.31 -10.98
CA PHE A 38 -6.50 14.76 -10.87
C PHE A 38 -7.08 15.41 -12.12
N LYS A 39 -6.91 14.79 -13.28
CA LYS A 39 -7.43 15.35 -14.52
C LYS A 39 -8.91 15.13 -14.69
N THR A 40 -9.41 13.99 -14.30
CA THR A 40 -10.82 13.64 -14.44
C THR A 40 -11.63 13.93 -13.19
N GLY A 41 -10.95 14.04 -12.04
CA GLY A 41 -11.63 14.24 -10.75
C GLY A 41 -12.36 13.02 -10.24
N CYS A 42 -11.98 11.82 -10.68
CA CYS A 42 -12.68 10.60 -10.35
C CYS A 42 -11.80 9.63 -9.56
N TRP A 43 -12.42 8.92 -8.61
CA TRP A 43 -11.82 7.81 -7.89
C TRP A 43 -12.06 6.50 -8.64
N SER A 44 -11.08 5.64 -8.62
CA SER A 44 -11.19 4.30 -9.17
C SER A 44 -10.69 3.28 -8.15
N VAL A 45 -11.31 2.11 -8.15
CA VAL A 45 -10.85 0.98 -7.34
C VAL A 45 -9.85 0.20 -8.17
N LEU A 46 -8.69 -0.09 -7.58
CA LEU A 46 -7.64 -0.88 -8.22
C LEU A 46 -7.61 -2.27 -7.58
N PRO A 47 -6.90 -3.23 -8.20
CA PRO A 47 -6.72 -4.53 -7.57
C PRO A 47 -6.10 -4.38 -6.18
N PRO A 48 -6.55 -5.15 -5.20
CA PRO A 48 -6.01 -5.03 -3.84
C PRO A 48 -4.59 -5.57 -3.77
N MET A 49 -3.85 -5.08 -2.76
CA MET A 49 -2.56 -5.66 -2.43
C MET A 49 -2.70 -7.13 -2.05
N LEU A 50 -1.59 -7.87 -2.12
CA LEU A 50 -1.58 -9.28 -1.75
C LEU A 50 -1.79 -9.47 -0.25
N GLU A 51 -1.36 -8.51 0.56
CA GLU A 51 -1.52 -8.55 2.01
C GLU A 51 -2.10 -7.24 2.53
N PRO A 52 -2.94 -7.30 3.56
CA PRO A 52 -3.38 -6.07 4.24
C PRO A 52 -2.21 -5.41 4.94
N ARG A 53 -2.16 -4.09 4.91
CA ARG A 53 -1.06 -3.33 5.52
C ARG A 53 -1.59 -2.04 6.12
N ALA A 54 -1.22 -1.78 7.37
CA ALA A 54 -1.43 -0.50 8.02
C ALA A 54 -0.10 0.24 8.10
N SER A 55 -0.11 1.53 7.81
CA SER A 55 1.11 2.35 7.80
C SER A 55 2.23 1.79 6.93
N PRO A 56 1.94 1.37 5.69
CA PRO A 56 3.00 0.90 4.82
C PRO A 56 3.86 2.04 4.31
N SER A 57 5.08 1.72 3.92
CA SER A 57 5.93 2.64 3.19
C SER A 57 5.73 2.41 1.70
N VAL A 58 5.71 3.48 0.93
CA VAL A 58 5.45 3.41 -0.50
C VAL A 58 6.46 4.26 -1.26
N ALA A 59 6.81 3.82 -2.46
CA ALA A 59 7.73 4.55 -3.32
C ALA A 59 7.41 4.27 -4.78
N SER A 60 7.64 5.26 -5.62
CA SER A 60 7.47 5.12 -7.06
C SER A 60 8.86 5.08 -7.70
N ILE A 61 9.18 3.97 -8.35
CA ILE A 61 10.49 3.75 -8.99
C ILE A 61 10.25 3.10 -10.34
N ASN A 62 10.85 3.65 -11.39
CA ASN A 62 10.77 3.10 -12.75
C ASN A 62 9.33 2.83 -13.20
N ASN A 63 8.43 3.77 -12.94
CA ASN A 63 7.02 3.67 -13.29
C ASN A 63 6.27 2.52 -12.61
N LYS A 64 6.79 2.05 -11.50
CA LYS A 64 6.13 1.04 -10.67
C LYS A 64 6.01 1.55 -9.24
N ILE A 65 5.02 1.05 -8.54
CA ILE A 65 4.76 1.45 -7.16
C ILE A 65 5.16 0.31 -6.25
N TYR A 66 6.09 0.59 -5.35
CA TYR A 66 6.60 -0.37 -4.38
C TYR A 66 5.96 -0.09 -3.04
N VAL A 67 5.43 -1.14 -2.41
CA VAL A 67 4.85 -1.08 -1.06
C VAL A 67 5.61 -2.05 -0.19
N PHE A 68 6.12 -1.54 0.92
CA PHE A 68 6.92 -2.37 1.82
C PHE A 68 6.64 -2.03 3.26
N GLY A 69 6.86 -3.03 4.12
CA GLY A 69 6.57 -2.90 5.53
C GLY A 69 5.08 -2.82 5.80
N GLY A 70 4.74 -2.09 6.84
CA GLY A 70 3.37 -2.01 7.31
C GLY A 70 3.06 -3.09 8.31
N ASP A 71 1.99 -2.88 9.06
CA ASP A 71 1.62 -3.75 10.15
C ASP A 71 0.33 -4.51 9.84
N GLN A 72 0.25 -5.71 10.37
CA GLN A 72 -0.98 -6.48 10.44
C GLN A 72 -1.32 -6.70 11.90
N ILE A 73 -2.59 -6.86 12.19
CA ILE A 73 -3.05 -7.22 13.52
C ILE A 73 -3.49 -8.67 13.47
N ASN A 74 -2.84 -9.51 14.25
CA ASN A 74 -3.17 -10.92 14.36
C ASN A 74 -3.77 -11.19 15.73
N GLU A 75 -4.83 -11.99 15.76
CA GLU A 75 -5.43 -12.45 17.01
C GLU A 75 -5.10 -13.92 17.19
N VAL A 76 -4.37 -14.20 18.26
CA VAL A 76 -3.99 -15.56 18.62
C VAL A 76 -4.25 -15.75 20.10
N ASN A 77 -5.01 -16.76 20.47
CA ASN A 77 -5.26 -17.11 21.87
C ASN A 77 -5.71 -15.91 22.72
N PHE A 78 -6.68 -15.15 22.21
CA PHE A 78 -7.21 -13.95 22.87
C PHE A 78 -6.26 -12.78 22.97
N TYR A 79 -5.08 -12.85 22.38
CA TYR A 79 -4.16 -11.74 22.30
C TYR A 79 -4.15 -11.15 20.90
N ARG A 80 -4.03 -9.83 20.85
CA ARG A 80 -3.84 -9.11 19.59
C ARG A 80 -2.37 -8.76 19.49
N ALA A 81 -1.72 -9.25 18.46
CA ALA A 81 -0.32 -8.95 18.21
C ALA A 81 -0.16 -8.27 16.87
N ARG A 82 0.75 -7.30 16.81
CA ARG A 82 1.13 -6.69 15.54
C ARG A 82 2.31 -7.44 14.96
N SER A 83 2.26 -7.65 13.66
CA SER A 83 3.40 -8.17 12.94
C SER A 83 3.64 -7.31 11.72
N THR A 84 4.91 -7.20 11.32
CA THR A 84 5.30 -6.45 10.14
C THR A 84 5.25 -7.37 8.93
N VAL A 85 4.71 -6.86 7.83
CA VAL A 85 4.67 -7.63 6.59
C VAL A 85 6.09 -7.72 6.03
N ALA A 86 6.56 -8.94 5.80
CA ALA A 86 7.97 -9.21 5.54
C ALA A 86 8.38 -9.06 4.08
N PHE A 87 7.44 -8.96 3.15
CA PHE A 87 7.79 -8.90 1.75
C PHE A 87 7.33 -7.60 1.10
N VAL A 88 7.96 -7.27 -0.01
CA VAL A 88 7.64 -6.09 -0.80
C VAL A 88 6.66 -6.47 -1.89
N GLU A 89 5.66 -5.63 -2.12
CA GLU A 89 4.74 -5.78 -3.22
C GLU A 89 4.97 -4.69 -4.24
N VAL A 90 4.80 -5.04 -5.50
CA VAL A 90 5.01 -4.11 -6.61
C VAL A 90 3.74 -4.05 -7.43
N PHE A 91 3.23 -2.85 -7.64
CA PHE A 91 2.13 -2.60 -8.54
C PHE A 91 2.65 -2.04 -9.85
N ASP A 92 2.27 -2.69 -10.94
CA ASP A 92 2.57 -2.21 -12.30
C ASP A 92 1.30 -1.56 -12.86
N PRO A 93 1.25 -0.23 -13.01
CA PRO A 93 0.06 0.43 -13.51
C PRO A 93 -0.33 0.02 -14.93
N LEU A 94 0.64 -0.36 -15.75
CA LEU A 94 0.36 -0.79 -17.12
C LEU A 94 -0.26 -2.17 -17.16
N ALA A 95 0.21 -3.07 -16.32
CA ALA A 95 -0.33 -4.42 -16.23
C ALA A 95 -1.54 -4.49 -15.30
N ASN A 96 -1.73 -3.48 -14.46
CA ASN A 96 -2.82 -3.39 -13.49
C ASN A 96 -2.84 -4.59 -12.54
N ASN A 97 -1.67 -4.99 -12.06
CA ASN A 97 -1.57 -6.11 -11.14
C ASN A 97 -0.46 -5.90 -10.10
N TRP A 98 -0.55 -6.68 -9.05
CA TRP A 98 0.42 -6.72 -7.97
C TRP A 98 1.26 -7.99 -8.08
N THR A 99 2.55 -7.85 -7.80
CA THR A 99 3.46 -8.99 -7.70
C THR A 99 4.25 -8.90 -6.41
N ARG A 100 4.70 -10.04 -5.93
CA ARG A 100 5.54 -10.12 -4.76
C ARG A 100 7.00 -9.99 -5.17
N SER A 101 7.76 -9.22 -4.40
CA SER A 101 9.20 -9.14 -4.52
C SER A 101 9.82 -9.36 -3.16
N ILE A 102 10.94 -10.08 -3.11
CA ILE A 102 11.66 -10.30 -1.87
C ILE A 102 12.80 -9.31 -1.67
N GLN A 103 13.07 -8.48 -2.67
CA GLN A 103 14.15 -7.51 -2.60
C GLN A 103 13.66 -6.14 -3.05
N MET A 104 14.07 -5.13 -2.31
CA MET A 104 13.82 -3.76 -2.71
C MET A 104 14.84 -3.34 -3.77
N PRO A 105 14.46 -2.47 -4.71
CA PRO A 105 15.42 -1.90 -5.64
C PRO A 105 16.54 -1.23 -4.88
N GLU A 106 17.77 -1.36 -5.38
CA GLU A 106 18.96 -0.73 -4.81
C GLU A 106 19.28 -1.18 -3.39
N SER A 107 18.69 -2.25 -2.92
CA SER A 107 18.97 -2.83 -1.62
C SER A 107 18.89 -1.81 -0.48
N ARG A 108 17.94 -0.90 -0.54
CA ARG A 108 17.80 0.10 0.49
C ARG A 108 17.21 -0.49 1.75
N SER A 109 17.84 -0.19 2.86
CA SER A 109 17.39 -0.65 4.16
C SER A 109 16.62 0.42 4.93
N GLU A 110 16.64 1.66 4.49
CA GLU A 110 15.92 2.73 5.17
C GLU A 110 14.44 2.58 4.90
N ALA A 111 13.76 1.97 5.85
CA ALA A 111 12.32 1.86 5.81
C ALA A 111 11.71 3.26 5.82
N GLY A 112 10.66 3.43 5.05
CA GLY A 112 10.00 4.71 4.97
C GLY A 112 10.63 5.70 4.02
N ALA A 113 11.64 5.32 3.29
CA ALA A 113 12.17 6.18 2.24
C ALA A 113 11.07 6.43 1.22
N VAL A 114 10.83 7.68 0.93
CA VAL A 114 9.77 8.06 0.00
C VAL A 114 10.41 8.72 -1.19
N VAL A 115 10.10 8.20 -2.36
CA VAL A 115 10.49 8.80 -3.62
C VAL A 115 9.22 9.26 -4.31
N ILE A 116 9.13 10.54 -4.43
CA ILE A 116 7.94 11.14 -5.03
C ILE A 116 8.33 11.87 -6.29
#